data_b9b84e2d579319e962b8b6d8afe5b83d
#
_entry.id   b9b84e2d579319e962b8b6d8afe5b83d
#
_cell.length_a   1.000
_cell.length_b   1.000
_cell.length_c   1.000
_cell.angle_alpha   90.00
_cell.angle_beta   90.00
_cell.angle_gamma   90.00
#
_symmetry.space_group_name_H-M   'P 1'
#
loop_
_entity.id
_entity.type
_entity.pdbx_description
1 polymer ?
#
loop_
_entity_poly.entity_id
_entity_poly.type
_entity_poly.pdbx_seq_one_letter_code
_entity_poly.pdbx_strand_id
1 'polypeptide(L)'
;MGKSIGIDLGTTNSVVAFKDATVRVIATGPNNEDLCRSCVAIDKSGSFTVGNAPYKNWRRYAPNIVVSAKRLMGASISDPQVQKMKADKDMYPYGISKMSGGTDESVVVIMNGKEYTPEQISAEILRQLKNDASVKLGGDVTHAVITVPAYFNEKQKSATRKAAELAGLKVQRLLAEPTAAAISYGADKMAADEDKIFLVYDFGGGTFDLSILVASGGNFIESGTGGDRWLGGDDIDRLISEYVLSEAGKANNVDIHKLIEELPERKNMLSRVNLKTMWRVLRKLSVSQSLQQSQYSIN
;
A
#
# COMPACT_ATOMS: atom_id res chain seq x y z
N MET A 1 13.85 -25.09 12.75
CA MET A 1 13.18 -23.82 13.12
C MET A 1 12.73 -23.12 11.85
N GLY A 2 11.49 -22.59 11.80
CA GLY A 2 11.03 -21.80 10.66
C GLY A 2 11.80 -20.48 10.57
N LYS A 3 11.92 -19.96 9.34
CA LYS A 3 12.62 -18.69 9.09
C LYS A 3 11.78 -17.49 9.50
N SER A 4 12.45 -16.38 9.84
CA SER A 4 11.84 -15.09 10.16
C SER A 4 12.17 -14.08 9.05
N ILE A 5 11.19 -13.28 8.66
CA ILE A 5 11.30 -12.26 7.60
C ILE A 5 10.89 -10.88 8.13
N GLY A 6 11.37 -9.83 7.47
CA GLY A 6 10.84 -8.48 7.61
C GLY A 6 9.83 -8.20 6.52
N ILE A 7 8.69 -7.60 6.87
CA ILE A 7 7.66 -7.19 5.92
C ILE A 7 7.33 -5.73 6.15
N ASP A 8 7.40 -4.95 5.08
CA ASP A 8 6.71 -3.66 4.99
C ASP A 8 5.36 -3.87 4.30
N LEU A 9 4.28 -3.80 5.09
CA LEU A 9 2.91 -3.90 4.59
C LEU A 9 2.38 -2.50 4.26
N GLY A 10 2.74 -1.98 3.10
CA GLY A 10 2.36 -0.63 2.68
C GLY A 10 0.92 -0.54 2.14
N THR A 11 0.37 0.69 2.11
CA THR A 11 -0.95 0.97 1.53
C THR A 11 -0.99 0.67 0.04
N THR A 12 0.07 1.00 -0.68
CA THR A 12 0.17 0.89 -2.15
C THR A 12 1.07 -0.24 -2.60
N ASN A 13 2.24 -0.41 -1.97
CA ASN A 13 3.18 -1.47 -2.23
C ASN A 13 3.61 -2.13 -0.93
N SER A 14 3.90 -3.42 -0.98
CA SER A 14 4.48 -4.18 0.12
C SER A 14 5.82 -4.78 -0.28
N VAL A 15 6.71 -4.95 0.68
CA VAL A 15 8.07 -5.49 0.48
C VAL A 15 8.32 -6.56 1.50
N VAL A 16 9.05 -7.59 1.11
CA VAL A 16 9.56 -8.61 2.02
C VAL A 16 11.08 -8.69 1.93
N ALA A 17 11.73 -8.78 3.08
CA ALA A 17 13.17 -8.88 3.18
C ALA A 17 13.59 -9.99 4.15
N PHE A 18 14.79 -10.48 3.96
CA PHE A 18 15.43 -11.47 4.83
C PHE A 18 16.84 -11.01 5.18
N LYS A 19 17.27 -11.30 6.40
CA LYS A 19 18.62 -11.05 6.88
C LYS A 19 19.31 -12.38 7.18
N ASP A 20 20.39 -12.63 6.45
CA ASP A 20 21.44 -13.60 6.83
C ASP A 20 22.74 -12.83 7.18
N ALA A 21 23.78 -12.93 6.40
CA ALA A 21 24.98 -12.08 6.54
C ALA A 21 24.68 -10.61 6.17
N THR A 22 23.80 -10.39 5.19
CA THR A 22 23.35 -9.07 4.75
C THR A 22 21.83 -9.04 4.63
N VAL A 23 21.25 -7.82 4.68
CA VAL A 23 19.84 -7.63 4.40
C VAL A 23 19.63 -7.65 2.88
N ARG A 24 18.66 -8.43 2.42
CA ARG A 24 18.26 -8.49 1.01
C ARG A 24 16.74 -8.47 0.86
N VAL A 25 16.27 -7.73 -0.11
CA VAL A 25 14.88 -7.78 -0.54
C VAL A 25 14.64 -9.11 -1.26
N ILE A 26 13.50 -9.72 -1.02
CA ILE A 26 13.07 -10.94 -1.68
C ILE A 26 12.10 -10.54 -2.78
N ALA A 27 12.48 -10.80 -4.02
CA ALA A 27 11.63 -10.55 -5.16
C ALA A 27 10.40 -11.49 -5.15
N THR A 28 9.24 -10.93 -5.48
CA THR A 28 7.93 -11.55 -5.35
C THR A 28 7.22 -11.69 -6.70
N GLY A 29 6.24 -12.57 -6.73
CA GLY A 29 5.43 -12.82 -7.91
C GLY A 29 6.18 -13.44 -9.08
N PRO A 30 5.48 -13.74 -10.18
CA PRO A 30 6.03 -14.48 -11.32
C PRO A 30 7.11 -13.73 -12.09
N ASN A 31 7.17 -12.41 -11.97
CA ASN A 31 8.14 -11.55 -12.68
C ASN A 31 9.34 -11.17 -11.80
N ASN A 32 9.48 -11.73 -10.60
CA ASN A 32 10.55 -11.41 -9.65
C ASN A 32 10.67 -9.90 -9.39
N GLU A 33 9.57 -9.25 -9.02
CA GLU A 33 9.53 -7.81 -8.74
C GLU A 33 9.84 -7.57 -7.24
N ASP A 34 10.69 -6.60 -6.93
CA ASP A 34 11.05 -6.26 -5.54
C ASP A 34 9.87 -5.64 -4.77
N LEU A 35 8.94 -5.01 -5.50
CA LEU A 35 7.73 -4.42 -4.95
C LEU A 35 6.50 -5.25 -5.33
N CYS A 36 5.79 -5.74 -4.33
CA CYS A 36 4.48 -6.36 -4.48
C CYS A 36 3.39 -5.28 -4.32
N ARG A 37 2.55 -5.07 -5.33
CA ARG A 37 1.38 -4.18 -5.15
C ARG A 37 0.48 -4.72 -4.03
N SER A 38 0.07 -3.85 -3.12
CA SER A 38 -0.93 -4.16 -2.09
C SER A 38 -2.33 -4.22 -2.70
N CYS A 39 -2.50 -5.19 -3.59
CA CYS A 39 -3.67 -5.36 -4.44
C CYS A 39 -4.09 -6.82 -4.41
N VAL A 40 -5.38 -7.06 -4.17
CA VAL A 40 -5.99 -8.39 -4.11
C VAL A 40 -7.20 -8.42 -5.03
N ALA A 41 -7.27 -9.40 -5.91
CA ALA A 41 -8.42 -9.61 -6.78
C ALA A 41 -8.96 -11.03 -6.64
N ILE A 42 -10.24 -11.18 -6.93
CA ILE A 42 -10.90 -12.49 -7.03
C ILE A 42 -11.34 -12.69 -8.47
N ASP A 43 -11.04 -13.85 -9.03
CA ASP A 43 -11.53 -14.26 -10.34
C ASP A 43 -12.93 -14.86 -10.25
N LYS A 44 -13.50 -15.24 -11.41
CA LYS A 44 -14.83 -15.86 -11.48
C LYS A 44 -14.92 -17.23 -10.80
N SER A 45 -13.79 -17.92 -10.59
CA SER A 45 -13.74 -19.20 -9.87
C SER A 45 -13.73 -19.02 -8.35
N GLY A 46 -13.54 -17.79 -7.86
CA GLY A 46 -13.39 -17.47 -6.45
C GLY A 46 -11.94 -17.55 -5.97
N SER A 47 -10.96 -17.69 -6.89
CA SER A 47 -9.55 -17.77 -6.56
C SER A 47 -8.94 -16.38 -6.39
N PHE A 48 -8.14 -16.21 -5.34
CA PHE A 48 -7.41 -14.97 -5.08
C PHE A 48 -6.17 -14.85 -5.99
N THR A 49 -5.94 -13.64 -6.47
CA THR A 49 -4.70 -13.24 -7.16
C THR A 49 -4.20 -11.95 -6.52
N VAL A 50 -2.92 -11.91 -6.20
CA VAL A 50 -2.32 -10.83 -5.41
C VAL A 50 -1.20 -10.15 -6.19
N GLY A 51 -0.97 -8.86 -5.92
CA GLY A 51 0.22 -8.15 -6.36
C GLY A 51 0.09 -7.46 -7.72
N ASN A 52 1.19 -7.45 -8.46
CA ASN A 52 1.32 -6.68 -9.69
C ASN A 52 0.50 -7.26 -10.86
N ALA A 53 0.30 -8.58 -10.90
CA ALA A 53 -0.43 -9.24 -11.98
C ALA A 53 -1.92 -8.80 -12.06
N PRO A 54 -2.73 -8.88 -10.99
CA PRO A 54 -4.10 -8.37 -11.02
C PRO A 54 -4.15 -6.86 -11.22
N TYR A 55 -3.20 -6.11 -10.65
CA TYR A 55 -3.13 -4.66 -10.81
C TYR A 55 -2.90 -4.23 -12.27
N LYS A 56 -1.99 -4.88 -12.99
CA LYS A 56 -1.76 -4.66 -14.42
C LYS A 56 -2.96 -5.08 -15.29
N ASN A 57 -3.75 -6.03 -14.80
CA ASN A 57 -4.95 -6.53 -15.47
C ASN A 57 -6.26 -6.04 -14.82
N TRP A 58 -6.26 -4.83 -14.29
CA TRP A 58 -7.38 -4.22 -13.57
C TRP A 58 -8.74 -4.42 -14.23
N ARG A 59 -8.81 -4.24 -15.57
CA ARG A 59 -10.03 -4.41 -16.37
C ARG A 59 -10.68 -5.77 -16.23
N ARG A 60 -9.86 -6.81 -16.05
CA ARG A 60 -10.36 -8.18 -15.93
C ARG A 60 -11.05 -8.43 -14.60
N TYR A 61 -10.60 -7.76 -13.55
CA TYR A 61 -11.01 -8.05 -12.18
C TYR A 61 -12.03 -7.05 -11.62
N ALA A 62 -12.11 -5.84 -12.14
CA ALA A 62 -13.05 -4.86 -11.64
C ALA A 62 -14.52 -5.33 -11.81
N PRO A 63 -15.40 -5.17 -10.79
CA PRO A 63 -15.19 -4.48 -9.53
C PRO A 63 -14.57 -5.34 -8.41
N ASN A 64 -14.14 -6.57 -8.67
CA ASN A 64 -13.66 -7.54 -7.69
C ASN A 64 -12.15 -7.44 -7.46
N ILE A 65 -11.64 -6.23 -7.32
CA ILE A 65 -10.25 -5.92 -7.06
C ILE A 65 -10.14 -4.87 -5.96
N VAL A 66 -9.41 -5.19 -4.89
CA VAL A 66 -9.22 -4.32 -3.73
C VAL A 66 -7.80 -3.76 -3.73
N VAL A 67 -7.70 -2.46 -3.56
CA VAL A 67 -6.47 -1.72 -3.29
C VAL A 67 -6.63 -0.93 -2.00
N SER A 68 -5.53 -0.49 -1.41
CA SER A 68 -5.51 0.36 -0.22
C SER A 68 -6.27 -0.21 1.00
N ALA A 69 -6.36 -1.55 1.13
CA ALA A 69 -7.07 -2.21 2.23
C ALA A 69 -6.54 -1.76 3.61
N LYS A 70 -5.25 -1.41 3.72
CA LYS A 70 -4.64 -0.89 4.95
C LYS A 70 -5.35 0.35 5.51
N ARG A 71 -5.93 1.21 4.65
CA ARG A 71 -6.72 2.38 5.07
C ARG A 71 -8.01 2.02 5.81
N LEU A 72 -8.53 0.81 5.57
CA LEU A 72 -9.76 0.31 6.20
C LEU A 72 -9.52 -0.48 7.48
N MET A 73 -8.26 -0.83 7.79
CA MET A 73 -7.93 -1.60 9.00
C MET A 73 -8.25 -0.81 10.26
N GLY A 74 -9.11 -1.38 11.11
CA GLY A 74 -9.55 -0.76 12.35
C GLY A 74 -10.39 0.52 12.18
N ALA A 75 -10.85 0.82 10.96
CA ALA A 75 -11.71 1.96 10.66
C ALA A 75 -13.19 1.67 10.94
N SER A 76 -13.98 2.75 11.10
CA SER A 76 -15.44 2.69 11.16
C SER A 76 -16.06 3.03 9.81
N ILE A 77 -17.22 2.44 9.49
CA ILE A 77 -17.96 2.80 8.28
C ILE A 77 -18.41 4.26 8.31
N SER A 78 -18.67 4.82 9.50
CA SER A 78 -19.06 6.22 9.68
C SER A 78 -17.88 7.21 9.56
N ASP A 79 -16.65 6.73 9.47
CA ASP A 79 -15.48 7.59 9.25
C ASP A 79 -15.64 8.37 7.93
N PRO A 80 -15.56 9.72 7.96
CA PRO A 80 -15.72 10.56 6.76
C PRO A 80 -14.79 10.14 5.61
N GLN A 81 -13.61 9.65 5.92
CA GLN A 81 -12.65 9.23 4.90
C GLN A 81 -13.04 7.87 4.29
N VAL A 82 -13.60 6.96 5.09
CA VAL A 82 -14.15 5.70 4.57
C VAL A 82 -15.35 5.99 3.67
N GLN A 83 -16.18 6.98 4.01
CA GLN A 83 -17.28 7.43 3.15
C GLN A 83 -16.77 8.03 1.83
N LYS A 84 -15.68 8.80 1.85
CA LYS A 84 -15.03 9.29 0.63
C LYS A 84 -14.51 8.14 -0.24
N MET A 85 -13.85 7.15 0.36
CA MET A 85 -13.42 5.94 -0.37
C MET A 85 -14.60 5.20 -1.00
N LYS A 86 -15.70 5.06 -0.25
CA LYS A 86 -16.93 4.41 -0.73
C LYS A 86 -17.56 5.15 -1.92
N ALA A 87 -17.47 6.47 -1.94
CA ALA A 87 -17.99 7.32 -3.01
C ALA A 87 -17.10 7.31 -4.27
N ASP A 88 -15.78 7.23 -4.10
CA ASP A 88 -14.83 7.24 -5.22
C ASP A 88 -14.69 5.85 -5.87
N LYS A 89 -15.60 5.53 -6.78
CA LYS A 89 -15.62 4.26 -7.50
C LYS A 89 -14.51 4.13 -8.55
N ASP A 90 -13.91 5.23 -8.94
CA ASP A 90 -12.80 5.23 -9.89
C ASP A 90 -11.51 4.72 -9.25
N MET A 91 -11.27 5.11 -7.99
CA MET A 91 -10.10 4.67 -7.24
C MET A 91 -10.37 3.37 -6.48
N TYR A 92 -11.59 3.17 -5.98
CA TYR A 92 -12.01 2.04 -5.16
C TYR A 92 -13.24 1.36 -5.77
N PRO A 93 -13.07 0.55 -6.85
CA PRO A 93 -14.18 -0.02 -7.62
C PRO A 93 -14.98 -1.08 -6.85
N TYR A 94 -14.45 -1.57 -5.75
CA TYR A 94 -15.09 -2.57 -4.89
C TYR A 94 -16.16 -1.97 -3.97
N GLY A 95 -17.05 -2.81 -3.47
CA GLY A 95 -18.02 -2.39 -2.45
C GLY A 95 -17.34 -2.18 -1.10
N ILE A 96 -17.74 -1.13 -0.38
CA ILE A 96 -17.37 -0.91 1.03
C ILE A 96 -18.67 -0.80 1.81
N SER A 97 -18.83 -1.60 2.86
CA SER A 97 -20.05 -1.66 3.66
C SER A 97 -19.76 -1.98 5.11
N LYS A 98 -20.79 -1.89 5.93
CA LYS A 98 -20.82 -2.51 7.25
C LYS A 98 -21.03 -4.02 7.08
N MET A 99 -20.34 -4.82 7.88
CA MET A 99 -20.53 -6.28 7.93
C MET A 99 -21.99 -6.62 8.28
N SER A 100 -22.55 -7.62 7.64
CA SER A 100 -23.89 -8.12 7.94
C SER A 100 -23.97 -8.57 9.40
N GLY A 101 -24.92 -7.99 10.14
CA GLY A 101 -25.06 -8.25 11.60
C GLY A 101 -23.97 -7.61 12.49
N GLY A 102 -23.02 -6.87 11.92
CA GLY A 102 -21.96 -6.19 12.66
C GLY A 102 -22.33 -4.79 13.14
N THR A 103 -21.38 -4.15 13.81
CA THR A 103 -21.46 -2.73 14.23
C THR A 103 -20.83 -1.83 13.16
N ASP A 104 -20.95 -0.52 13.34
CA ASP A 104 -20.31 0.46 12.44
C ASP A 104 -18.77 0.35 12.40
N GLU A 105 -18.18 -0.26 13.43
CA GLU A 105 -16.77 -0.59 13.53
C GLU A 105 -16.34 -1.81 12.69
N SER A 106 -17.29 -2.50 12.06
CA SER A 106 -17.09 -3.74 11.33
C SER A 106 -17.14 -3.47 9.83
N VAL A 107 -16.13 -2.76 9.30
CA VAL A 107 -16.02 -2.46 7.86
C VAL A 107 -15.65 -3.73 7.09
N VAL A 108 -16.31 -3.93 5.95
CA VAL A 108 -16.00 -5.00 4.99
C VAL A 108 -15.88 -4.45 3.57
N VAL A 109 -15.13 -5.16 2.75
CA VAL A 109 -15.12 -5.00 1.31
C VAL A 109 -15.92 -6.13 0.65
N ILE A 110 -16.59 -5.82 -0.46
CA ILE A 110 -17.46 -6.77 -1.15
C ILE A 110 -16.81 -7.12 -2.48
N MET A 111 -16.55 -8.44 -2.68
CA MET A 111 -16.05 -9.01 -3.93
C MET A 111 -16.84 -10.26 -4.27
N ASN A 112 -17.30 -10.42 -5.53
CA ASN A 112 -18.15 -11.52 -5.97
C ASN A 112 -19.36 -11.76 -5.06
N GLY A 113 -19.96 -10.67 -4.51
CA GLY A 113 -21.11 -10.73 -3.61
C GLY A 113 -20.82 -11.27 -2.21
N LYS A 114 -19.54 -11.48 -1.85
CA LYS A 114 -19.11 -11.92 -0.52
C LYS A 114 -18.41 -10.80 0.24
N GLU A 115 -18.59 -10.81 1.55
CA GLU A 115 -17.96 -9.87 2.47
C GLU A 115 -16.58 -10.39 2.91
N TYR A 116 -15.59 -9.49 2.89
CA TYR A 116 -14.24 -9.75 3.39
C TYR A 116 -13.82 -8.62 4.30
N THR A 117 -13.22 -8.95 5.45
CA THR A 117 -12.66 -7.90 6.31
C THR A 117 -11.34 -7.36 5.74
N PRO A 118 -10.93 -6.12 6.07
CA PRO A 118 -9.64 -5.59 5.67
C PRO A 118 -8.45 -6.47 6.09
N GLU A 119 -8.58 -7.16 7.23
CA GLU A 119 -7.59 -8.11 7.73
C GLU A 119 -7.49 -9.35 6.83
N GLN A 120 -8.62 -9.87 6.33
CA GLN A 120 -8.63 -10.99 5.38
C GLN A 120 -7.97 -10.60 4.06
N ILE A 121 -8.25 -9.41 3.55
CA ILE A 121 -7.59 -8.90 2.32
C ILE A 121 -6.09 -8.72 2.54
N SER A 122 -5.69 -8.12 3.65
CA SER A 122 -4.27 -7.94 3.99
C SER A 122 -3.56 -9.28 4.22
N ALA A 123 -4.28 -10.28 4.75
CA ALA A 123 -3.75 -11.63 4.91
C ALA A 123 -3.40 -12.30 3.57
N GLU A 124 -4.15 -12.04 2.50
CA GLU A 124 -3.79 -12.56 1.18
C GLU A 124 -2.46 -11.98 0.68
N ILE A 125 -2.23 -10.67 0.91
CA ILE A 125 -0.95 -10.03 0.58
C ILE A 125 0.18 -10.67 1.38
N LEU A 126 0.02 -10.78 2.70
CA LEU A 126 1.02 -11.38 3.58
C LEU A 126 1.29 -12.84 3.25
N ARG A 127 0.26 -13.61 2.87
CA ARG A 127 0.38 -15.00 2.44
C ARG A 127 1.19 -15.12 1.15
N GLN A 128 0.96 -14.23 0.18
CA GLN A 128 1.76 -14.19 -1.04
C GLN A 128 3.23 -13.91 -0.73
N LEU A 129 3.53 -12.89 0.07
CA LEU A 129 4.90 -12.53 0.46
C LEU A 129 5.58 -13.68 1.23
N LYS A 130 4.87 -14.33 2.15
CA LYS A 130 5.34 -15.51 2.89
C LYS A 130 5.70 -16.66 1.95
N ASN A 131 4.81 -16.99 1.01
CA ASN A 131 5.00 -18.09 0.10
C ASN A 131 6.18 -17.85 -0.83
N ASP A 132 6.28 -16.66 -1.42
CA ASP A 132 7.41 -16.28 -2.28
C ASP A 132 8.73 -16.31 -1.50
N ALA A 133 8.74 -15.82 -0.26
CA ALA A 133 9.91 -15.89 0.61
C ALA A 133 10.27 -17.34 0.96
N SER A 134 9.30 -18.21 1.25
CA SER A 134 9.54 -19.62 1.55
C SER A 134 10.19 -20.34 0.37
N VAL A 135 9.72 -20.09 -0.85
CA VAL A 135 10.30 -20.64 -2.08
C VAL A 135 11.73 -20.14 -2.29
N LYS A 136 11.95 -18.83 -2.22
CA LYS A 136 13.27 -18.20 -2.46
C LYS A 136 14.31 -18.56 -1.39
N LEU A 137 13.88 -18.79 -0.17
CA LEU A 137 14.76 -19.15 0.95
C LEU A 137 14.95 -20.66 1.08
N GLY A 138 14.23 -21.49 0.32
CA GLY A 138 14.31 -22.95 0.39
C GLY A 138 13.92 -23.50 1.77
N GLY A 139 12.87 -22.92 2.40
CA GLY A 139 12.41 -23.39 3.70
C GLY A 139 11.23 -22.59 4.22
N ASP A 140 10.50 -23.18 5.17
CA ASP A 140 9.27 -22.60 5.69
C ASP A 140 9.50 -21.28 6.45
N VAL A 141 8.75 -20.26 6.09
CA VAL A 141 8.71 -18.97 6.77
C VAL A 141 7.54 -18.98 7.75
N THR A 142 7.84 -18.84 9.03
CA THR A 142 6.82 -18.95 10.09
C THR A 142 6.70 -17.69 10.92
N HIS A 143 7.68 -16.81 10.91
CA HIS A 143 7.74 -15.62 11.75
C HIS A 143 7.97 -14.36 10.91
N ALA A 144 7.45 -13.22 11.38
CA ALA A 144 7.67 -11.94 10.76
C ALA A 144 7.82 -10.79 11.78
N VAL A 145 8.66 -9.82 11.41
CA VAL A 145 8.58 -8.44 11.90
C VAL A 145 7.84 -7.65 10.84
N ILE A 146 6.78 -6.94 11.20
CA ILE A 146 5.94 -6.19 10.25
C ILE A 146 5.97 -4.72 10.62
N THR A 147 6.16 -3.83 9.64
CA THR A 147 6.14 -2.39 9.87
C THR A 147 4.70 -1.87 9.93
N VAL A 148 4.51 -0.84 10.75
CA VAL A 148 3.26 -0.10 10.89
C VAL A 148 3.55 1.39 11.00
N PRO A 149 2.66 2.28 10.52
CA PRO A 149 2.78 3.71 10.77
C PRO A 149 2.91 4.02 12.26
N ALA A 150 3.69 5.03 12.60
CA ALA A 150 3.92 5.42 13.99
C ALA A 150 2.63 5.76 14.75
N TYR A 151 1.71 6.43 14.06
CA TYR A 151 0.42 6.85 14.62
C TYR A 151 -0.66 5.74 14.68
N PHE A 152 -0.37 4.51 14.29
CA PHE A 152 -1.34 3.43 14.40
C PHE A 152 -1.78 3.23 15.85
N ASN A 153 -3.09 3.31 16.09
CA ASN A 153 -3.67 2.98 17.38
C ASN A 153 -3.67 1.45 17.61
N GLU A 154 -3.99 1.03 18.83
CA GLU A 154 -3.97 -0.38 19.19
C GLU A 154 -4.95 -1.25 18.38
N LYS A 155 -6.07 -0.67 17.92
CA LYS A 155 -7.04 -1.33 17.06
C LYS A 155 -6.43 -1.68 15.70
N GLN A 156 -5.73 -0.72 15.09
CA GLN A 156 -5.03 -0.91 13.81
C GLN A 156 -3.83 -1.86 13.93
N LYS A 157 -3.09 -1.79 15.02
CA LYS A 157 -2.01 -2.74 15.34
C LYS A 157 -2.55 -4.15 15.54
N SER A 158 -3.68 -4.29 16.25
CA SER A 158 -4.35 -5.58 16.45
C SER A 158 -4.86 -6.16 15.13
N ALA A 159 -5.45 -5.33 14.26
CA ALA A 159 -5.87 -5.72 12.92
C ALA A 159 -4.69 -6.22 12.07
N THR A 160 -3.52 -5.55 12.16
CA THR A 160 -2.29 -5.99 11.47
C THR A 160 -1.81 -7.35 11.99
N ARG A 161 -1.80 -7.57 13.31
CA ARG A 161 -1.48 -8.89 13.89
C ARG A 161 -2.45 -9.96 13.40
N LYS A 162 -3.74 -9.65 13.39
CA LYS A 162 -4.78 -10.57 12.92
C LYS A 162 -4.60 -10.96 11.46
N ALA A 163 -4.27 -10.00 10.60
CA ALA A 163 -3.95 -10.28 9.19
C ALA A 163 -2.76 -11.24 9.06
N ALA A 164 -1.70 -11.04 9.86
CA ALA A 164 -0.54 -11.93 9.85
C ALA A 164 -0.88 -13.34 10.34
N GLU A 165 -1.68 -13.48 11.39
CA GLU A 165 -2.17 -14.78 11.89
C GLU A 165 -2.96 -15.52 10.82
N LEU A 166 -3.88 -14.84 10.12
CA LEU A 166 -4.66 -15.39 9.00
C LEU A 166 -3.78 -15.83 7.82
N ALA A 167 -2.62 -15.20 7.65
CA ALA A 167 -1.60 -15.60 6.67
C ALA A 167 -0.71 -16.76 7.18
N GLY A 168 -0.87 -17.21 8.42
CA GLY A 168 -0.05 -18.25 9.03
C GLY A 168 1.35 -17.75 9.43
N LEU A 169 1.47 -16.48 9.81
CA LEU A 169 2.69 -15.86 10.33
C LEU A 169 2.54 -15.55 11.82
N LYS A 170 3.57 -15.87 12.61
CA LYS A 170 3.70 -15.40 13.98
C LYS A 170 4.43 -14.05 13.97
N VAL A 171 3.75 -13.01 14.46
CA VAL A 171 4.33 -11.67 14.56
C VAL A 171 5.27 -11.63 15.76
N GLN A 172 6.56 -11.51 15.50
CA GLN A 172 7.58 -11.31 16.54
C GLN A 172 7.53 -9.88 17.08
N ARG A 173 7.36 -8.91 16.19
CA ARG A 173 7.27 -7.49 16.54
C ARG A 173 6.50 -6.73 15.47
N LEU A 174 5.71 -5.75 15.89
CA LEU A 174 5.33 -4.63 15.05
C LEU A 174 6.35 -3.50 15.26
N LEU A 175 6.94 -3.04 14.19
CA LEU A 175 7.98 -1.99 14.22
C LEU A 175 7.42 -0.73 13.57
N ALA A 176 7.63 0.43 14.18
CA ALA A 176 7.22 1.68 13.57
C ALA A 176 8.01 1.94 12.27
N GLU A 177 7.33 2.34 11.19
CA GLU A 177 7.93 2.61 9.88
C GLU A 177 9.10 3.60 9.96
N PRO A 178 9.00 4.74 10.69
CA PRO A 178 10.12 5.66 10.82
C PRO A 178 11.32 5.05 11.57
N THR A 179 11.07 4.18 12.56
CA THR A 179 12.16 3.45 13.24
C THR A 179 12.86 2.48 12.30
N ALA A 180 12.10 1.76 11.46
CA ALA A 180 12.65 0.87 10.45
C ALA A 180 13.51 1.64 9.43
N ALA A 181 13.05 2.83 8.99
CA ALA A 181 13.81 3.71 8.10
C ALA A 181 15.12 4.19 8.74
N ALA A 182 15.09 4.63 10.00
CA ALA A 182 16.27 5.06 10.73
C ALA A 182 17.30 3.90 10.90
N ILE A 183 16.83 2.69 11.23
CA ILE A 183 17.69 1.49 11.31
C ILE A 183 18.30 1.19 9.92
N SER A 184 17.54 1.27 8.85
CA SER A 184 18.04 1.06 7.48
C SER A 184 19.11 2.07 7.10
N TYR A 185 19.02 3.29 7.59
CA TYR A 185 20.04 4.34 7.42
C TYR A 185 21.30 4.11 8.25
N GLY A 186 21.27 3.16 9.18
CA GLY A 186 22.41 2.77 10.01
C GLY A 186 22.40 3.35 11.42
N ALA A 187 21.25 3.84 11.88
CA ALA A 187 21.12 4.36 13.25
C ALA A 187 21.34 3.28 14.33
N ASP A 188 21.19 2.01 14.00
CA ASP A 188 21.50 0.87 14.88
C ASP A 188 23.01 0.60 15.06
N LYS A 189 23.86 1.24 14.24
CA LYS A 189 25.32 1.10 14.27
C LYS A 189 26.04 2.26 14.93
N MET A 190 25.29 3.21 15.48
CA MET A 190 25.84 4.37 16.19
C MET A 190 26.52 3.93 17.48
N ALA A 191 27.55 4.68 17.91
CA ALA A 191 28.18 4.49 19.19
C ALA A 191 27.18 4.70 20.35
N ALA A 192 27.36 3.98 21.45
CA ALA A 192 26.41 4.04 22.57
C ALA A 192 26.35 5.42 23.26
N ASP A 193 27.36 6.24 23.06
CA ASP A 193 27.48 7.61 23.58
C ASP A 193 27.11 8.69 22.53
N GLU A 194 26.63 8.27 21.35
CA GLU A 194 26.26 9.17 20.27
C GLU A 194 24.74 9.37 20.25
N ASP A 195 24.33 10.64 20.34
CA ASP A 195 22.92 11.04 20.17
C ASP A 195 22.72 11.67 18.80
N LYS A 196 21.67 11.23 18.09
CA LYS A 196 21.28 11.80 16.80
C LYS A 196 19.79 12.02 16.71
N ILE A 197 19.44 13.10 16.02
CA ILE A 197 18.05 13.39 15.67
C ILE A 197 17.87 13.09 14.18
N PHE A 198 16.87 12.28 13.87
CA PHE A 198 16.48 11.94 12.50
C PHE A 198 15.14 12.57 12.19
N LEU A 199 15.03 13.25 11.07
CA LEU A 199 13.76 13.58 10.44
C LEU A 199 13.48 12.51 9.39
N VAL A 200 12.48 11.69 9.62
CA VAL A 200 11.99 10.72 8.62
C VAL A 200 10.83 11.37 7.86
N TYR A 201 11.02 11.51 6.55
CA TYR A 201 10.05 12.03 5.60
C TYR A 201 9.59 10.86 4.73
N ASP A 202 8.41 10.32 5.03
CA ASP A 202 7.82 9.21 4.29
C ASP A 202 6.63 9.70 3.46
N PHE A 203 6.84 9.81 2.15
CA PHE A 203 5.80 10.17 1.19
C PHE A 203 5.44 8.94 0.36
N GLY A 204 4.51 8.15 0.89
CA GLY A 204 4.01 6.93 0.29
C GLY A 204 3.02 7.15 -0.86
N GLY A 205 2.45 6.06 -1.36
CA GLY A 205 1.39 6.14 -2.38
C GLY A 205 0.05 6.60 -1.82
N GLY A 206 -0.19 6.40 -0.53
CA GLY A 206 -1.48 6.71 0.11
C GLY A 206 -1.40 7.50 1.40
N THR A 207 -0.22 7.71 1.97
CA THR A 207 0.00 8.46 3.19
C THR A 207 1.22 9.34 3.06
N PHE A 208 1.24 10.42 3.78
CA PHE A 208 2.39 11.28 4.02
C PHE A 208 2.65 11.34 5.51
N ASP A 209 3.83 10.90 5.93
CA ASP A 209 4.23 10.78 7.32
C ASP A 209 5.55 11.49 7.57
N LEU A 210 5.58 12.29 8.63
CA LEU A 210 6.77 12.93 9.17
C LEU A 210 6.98 12.45 10.59
N SER A 211 8.20 12.02 10.93
CA SER A 211 8.56 11.64 12.29
C SER A 211 9.91 12.20 12.67
N ILE A 212 10.00 12.74 13.87
CA ILE A 212 11.26 13.14 14.50
C ILE A 212 11.63 12.04 15.49
N LEU A 213 12.76 11.38 15.24
CA LEU A 213 13.30 10.32 16.08
C LEU A 213 14.59 10.79 16.74
N VAL A 214 14.69 10.58 18.04
CA VAL A 214 15.94 10.69 18.78
C VAL A 214 16.50 9.30 18.97
N ALA A 215 17.69 9.03 18.42
CA ALA A 215 18.44 7.81 18.67
C ALA A 215 19.50 8.10 19.73
N SER A 216 19.45 7.40 20.84
CA SER A 216 20.33 7.58 21.99
C SER A 216 20.53 6.24 22.71
N GLY A 217 21.78 5.86 22.98
CA GLY A 217 22.10 4.64 23.72
C GLY A 217 21.50 3.35 23.12
N GLY A 218 21.35 3.29 21.80
CA GLY A 218 20.71 2.16 21.09
C GLY A 218 19.18 2.14 21.17
N ASN A 219 18.57 3.17 21.75
CA ASN A 219 17.13 3.33 21.82
C ASN A 219 16.66 4.34 20.76
N PHE A 220 15.42 4.13 20.27
CA PHE A 220 14.74 5.06 19.37
C PHE A 220 13.52 5.64 20.09
N ILE A 221 13.50 6.94 20.26
CA ILE A 221 12.42 7.67 20.91
C ILE A 221 11.77 8.57 19.86
N GLU A 222 10.49 8.39 19.63
CA GLU A 222 9.72 9.28 18.78
C GLU A 222 9.39 10.54 19.56
N SER A 223 9.94 11.67 19.10
CA SER A 223 9.81 12.97 19.75
C SER A 223 8.67 13.81 19.16
N GLY A 224 8.27 13.51 17.94
CA GLY A 224 7.16 14.21 17.29
C GLY A 224 6.75 13.54 15.99
N THR A 225 5.47 13.63 15.67
CA THR A 225 4.88 13.12 14.43
C THR A 225 3.98 14.16 13.79
N GLY A 226 3.88 14.10 12.48
CA GLY A 226 2.96 14.90 11.67
C GLY A 226 2.67 14.19 10.37
N GLY A 227 1.84 14.80 9.53
CA GLY A 227 1.54 14.22 8.24
C GLY A 227 0.06 14.22 7.89
N ASP A 228 -0.28 13.53 6.79
CA ASP A 228 -1.64 13.33 6.33
C ASP A 228 -1.84 11.89 5.88
N ARG A 229 -2.74 11.18 6.56
CA ARG A 229 -3.06 9.77 6.28
C ARG A 229 -3.76 9.54 4.94
N TRP A 230 -4.15 10.61 4.27
CA TRP A 230 -4.95 10.59 3.06
C TRP A 230 -4.28 11.32 1.90
N LEU A 231 -3.04 11.78 2.08
CA LEU A 231 -2.21 12.40 1.07
C LEU A 231 -1.11 11.44 0.64
N GLY A 232 -1.04 11.16 -0.65
CA GLY A 232 0.03 10.32 -1.22
C GLY A 232 0.09 10.43 -2.73
N GLY A 233 0.97 9.63 -3.32
CA GLY A 233 1.16 9.59 -4.77
C GLY A 233 -0.10 9.26 -5.56
N ASP A 234 -1.01 8.46 -4.99
CA ASP A 234 -2.29 8.12 -5.63
C ASP A 234 -3.22 9.35 -5.74
N ASP A 235 -3.16 10.28 -4.77
CA ASP A 235 -3.93 11.53 -4.80
C ASP A 235 -3.39 12.50 -5.84
N ILE A 236 -2.07 12.58 -5.97
CA ILE A 236 -1.42 13.36 -7.03
C ILE A 236 -1.77 12.78 -8.41
N ASP A 237 -1.72 11.45 -8.58
CA ASP A 237 -2.09 10.78 -9.82
C ASP A 237 -3.57 11.09 -10.19
N ARG A 238 -4.47 11.19 -9.20
CA ARG A 238 -5.87 11.58 -9.40
C ARG A 238 -6.01 13.02 -9.89
N LEU A 239 -5.38 13.96 -9.19
CA LEU A 239 -5.42 15.38 -9.57
C LEU A 239 -4.89 15.63 -10.98
N ILE A 240 -3.80 14.97 -11.34
CA ILE A 240 -3.23 15.06 -12.70
C ILE A 240 -4.22 14.46 -13.72
N SER A 241 -4.87 13.34 -13.40
CA SER A 241 -5.86 12.72 -14.30
C SER A 241 -7.05 13.65 -14.54
N GLU A 242 -7.54 14.30 -13.49
CA GLU A 242 -8.65 15.26 -13.60
C GLU A 242 -8.24 16.51 -14.39
N TYR A 243 -7.05 17.03 -14.16
CA TYR A 243 -6.52 18.15 -14.94
C TYR A 243 -6.48 17.83 -16.43
N VAL A 244 -5.99 16.65 -16.80
CA VAL A 244 -5.91 16.24 -18.21
C VAL A 244 -7.28 16.05 -18.82
N LEU A 245 -8.22 15.47 -18.11
CA LEU A 245 -9.62 15.36 -18.58
C LEU A 245 -10.21 16.74 -18.82
N SER A 246 -10.00 17.67 -17.90
CA SER A 246 -10.46 19.06 -18.05
C SER A 246 -9.85 19.72 -19.30
N GLU A 247 -8.55 19.65 -19.50
CA GLU A 247 -7.88 20.25 -20.65
C GLU A 247 -8.30 19.59 -21.97
N ALA A 248 -8.45 18.26 -21.98
CA ALA A 248 -8.97 17.55 -23.15
C ALA A 248 -10.43 17.95 -23.47
N GLY A 249 -11.26 18.18 -22.46
CA GLY A 249 -12.62 18.69 -22.62
C GLY A 249 -12.64 20.07 -23.24
N LYS A 250 -11.81 21.00 -22.73
CA LYS A 250 -11.67 22.35 -23.28
C LYS A 250 -11.21 22.33 -24.74
N ALA A 251 -10.16 21.54 -25.04
CA ALA A 251 -9.61 21.45 -26.39
C ALA A 251 -10.61 20.90 -27.42
N ASN A 252 -11.55 20.08 -27.03
CA ASN A 252 -12.57 19.48 -27.90
C ASN A 252 -13.97 20.11 -27.76
N ASN A 253 -14.09 21.14 -26.93
CA ASN A 253 -15.36 21.80 -26.59
C ASN A 253 -16.46 20.82 -26.15
N VAL A 254 -16.11 19.85 -25.30
CA VAL A 254 -17.00 18.83 -24.74
C VAL A 254 -16.83 18.70 -23.25
N ASP A 255 -17.90 18.35 -22.54
CA ASP A 255 -17.82 17.93 -21.14
C ASP A 255 -17.45 16.44 -21.09
N ILE A 256 -16.13 16.19 -20.94
CA ILE A 256 -15.60 14.82 -20.91
C ILE A 256 -16.13 14.05 -19.68
N HIS A 257 -16.35 14.71 -18.54
CA HIS A 257 -16.89 14.05 -17.36
C HIS A 257 -18.30 13.55 -17.65
N LYS A 258 -19.14 14.36 -18.26
CA LYS A 258 -20.48 13.97 -18.68
C LYS A 258 -20.46 12.83 -19.69
N LEU A 259 -19.60 12.92 -20.70
CA LEU A 259 -19.44 11.83 -21.67
C LEU A 259 -19.01 10.51 -21.02
N ILE A 260 -18.13 10.56 -20.03
CA ILE A 260 -17.70 9.37 -19.29
C ILE A 260 -18.86 8.82 -18.45
N GLU A 261 -19.68 9.66 -17.83
CA GLU A 261 -20.86 9.24 -17.05
C GLU A 261 -21.93 8.58 -17.91
N GLU A 262 -22.11 9.03 -19.13
CA GLU A 262 -23.06 8.46 -20.10
C GLU A 262 -22.61 7.10 -20.66
N LEU A 263 -21.35 6.71 -20.48
CA LEU A 263 -20.89 5.38 -20.87
C LEU A 263 -21.49 4.30 -19.96
N PRO A 264 -21.78 3.09 -20.47
CA PRO A 264 -22.12 1.95 -19.64
C PRO A 264 -21.08 1.78 -18.52
N GLU A 265 -21.54 1.50 -17.29
CA GLU A 265 -20.71 1.49 -16.07
C GLU A 265 -19.33 0.82 -16.24
N ARG A 266 -19.31 -0.34 -16.93
CA ARG A 266 -18.07 -1.05 -17.23
C ARG A 266 -17.11 -0.28 -18.15
N LYS A 267 -17.63 0.45 -19.16
CA LYS A 267 -16.81 1.25 -20.08
C LYS A 267 -16.32 2.53 -19.41
N ASN A 268 -17.16 3.17 -18.61
CA ASN A 268 -16.85 4.35 -17.81
C ASN A 268 -15.63 4.06 -16.92
N MET A 269 -15.70 3.02 -16.09
CA MET A 269 -14.59 2.61 -15.19
C MET A 269 -13.31 2.27 -15.98
N LEU A 270 -13.42 1.61 -17.13
CA LEU A 270 -12.27 1.27 -17.98
C LEU A 270 -11.58 2.49 -18.58
N SER A 271 -12.32 3.52 -18.95
CA SER A 271 -11.77 4.76 -19.51
C SER A 271 -10.94 5.52 -18.46
N ARG A 272 -11.43 5.63 -17.24
CA ARG A 272 -10.73 6.30 -16.13
C ARG A 272 -9.47 5.55 -15.65
N VAL A 273 -9.51 4.23 -15.62
CA VAL A 273 -8.33 3.39 -15.28
C VAL A 273 -7.20 3.54 -16.31
N ASN A 274 -7.53 3.67 -17.60
CA ASN A 274 -6.51 3.87 -18.64
C ASN A 274 -5.71 5.15 -18.44
N LEU A 275 -6.36 6.23 -18.07
CA LEU A 275 -5.70 7.51 -17.80
C LEU A 275 -4.75 7.41 -16.62
N LYS A 276 -5.15 6.78 -15.51
CA LYS A 276 -4.27 6.54 -14.36
C LYS A 276 -3.02 5.72 -14.72
N THR A 277 -3.19 4.67 -15.50
CA THR A 277 -2.07 3.82 -15.92
C THR A 277 -1.11 4.57 -16.84
N MET A 278 -1.63 5.34 -17.79
CA MET A 278 -0.84 6.17 -18.69
C MET A 278 -0.03 7.21 -17.92
N TRP A 279 -0.62 7.87 -16.94
CA TRP A 279 0.04 8.91 -16.15
C TRP A 279 1.14 8.36 -15.24
N ARG A 280 0.95 7.19 -14.64
CA ARG A 280 2.01 6.53 -13.86
C ARG A 280 3.24 6.22 -14.72
N VAL A 281 3.05 5.84 -15.96
CA VAL A 281 4.15 5.62 -16.92
C VAL A 281 4.83 6.95 -17.27
N LEU A 282 4.06 7.98 -17.60
CA LEU A 282 4.59 9.30 -17.95
C LEU A 282 5.34 9.95 -16.80
N ARG A 283 4.84 9.86 -15.56
CA ARG A 283 5.52 10.34 -14.35
C ARG A 283 6.87 9.65 -14.14
N LYS A 284 6.93 8.32 -14.29
CA LYS A 284 8.21 7.59 -14.21
C LYS A 284 9.21 8.03 -15.26
N LEU A 285 8.76 8.30 -16.48
CA LEU A 285 9.60 8.78 -17.55
C LEU A 285 10.10 10.21 -17.27
N SER A 286 9.26 11.12 -16.80
CA SER A 286 9.63 12.49 -16.48
C SER A 286 10.64 12.58 -15.32
N VAL A 287 10.47 11.77 -14.29
CA VAL A 287 11.41 11.69 -13.15
C VAL A 287 12.77 11.13 -13.61
N SER A 288 12.79 10.11 -14.48
CA SER A 288 14.03 9.57 -15.01
C SER A 288 14.77 10.58 -15.92
N GLN A 289 14.05 11.38 -16.70
CA GLN A 289 14.64 12.44 -17.52
C GLN A 289 15.20 13.60 -16.67
N SER A 290 14.48 14.02 -15.63
CA SER A 290 14.98 15.08 -14.73
C SER A 290 16.22 14.66 -13.94
N LEU A 291 16.29 13.39 -13.51
CA LEU A 291 17.49 12.83 -12.86
C LEU A 291 18.68 12.74 -13.83
N GLN A 292 18.48 12.38 -15.09
CA GLN A 292 19.53 12.41 -16.10
C GLN A 292 20.02 13.84 -16.38
N GLN A 293 19.12 14.81 -16.51
CA GLN A 293 19.50 16.21 -16.70
C GLN A 293 20.25 16.81 -15.51
N SER A 294 19.90 16.44 -14.26
CA SER A 294 20.62 16.90 -13.08
C SER A 294 22.02 16.31 -12.95
N GLN A 295 22.30 15.14 -13.52
CA GLN A 295 23.64 14.54 -13.56
C GLN A 295 24.56 15.23 -14.59
N TYR A 296 24.01 15.87 -15.60
CA TYR A 296 24.79 16.63 -16.61
C TYR A 296 25.04 18.09 -16.23
N SER A 297 24.40 18.61 -15.16
CA SER A 297 24.61 20.00 -14.72
C SER A 297 25.57 20.15 -13.52
N ILE A 298 26.25 19.07 -13.11
CA ILE A 298 27.24 19.06 -12.00
C ILE A 298 28.69 18.79 -12.51
N ASN A 299 28.95 18.99 -13.80
CA ASN A 299 30.33 18.99 -14.33
C ASN A 299 30.74 20.38 -14.83
#